data_5867e8f517223c60213282f2dc0d2493
#
_entry.id   5867e8f517223c60213282f2dc0d2493
#
_cell.length_a   1.000
_cell.length_b   1.000
_cell.length_c   1.000
_cell.angle_alpha   90.00
_cell.angle_beta   90.00
_cell.angle_gamma   90.00
#
_symmetry.space_group_name_H-M   'P 1'
#
loop_
_entity.id
_entity.type
_entity.pdbx_description
1 polymer ?
#
loop_
_entity_poly.entity_id
_entity_poly.type
_entity_poly.pdbx_seq_one_letter_code
_entity_poly.pdbx_strand_id
1 'polypeptide(L)'
;MFRLGFAALAASALFLISGPALSAPTTVTTPPSAAAMKQLPRVAILATGGTIASRGSNALSLTDYGVGSGHKPVGIEVLVNAVPEIKQFAEISGEQVFNVGSSKLSTDNWLTLARRVNTLLADEHTDGIVITHGTDTLEETAYFLNLVVKSEKPVVLVGSMRPATGLSADGPLNLVNAVALAASKEAYGQGVMVIMNDQISSAFGVTKTNSTNVGTFKCPDTGYLGFMQNNKPYFFNAIQKRHTTQSEFSIDGLKTLPRVDVHYTT
;
A
#
# COMPACT_ATOMS: atom_id res chain seq x y z
N MET A 1 -16.59 -32.97 -58.70
CA MET A 1 -17.95 -33.24 -59.18
C MET A 1 -18.92 -32.47 -58.31
N PHE A 2 -19.81 -31.71 -58.99
CA PHE A 2 -20.95 -30.88 -58.56
C PHE A 2 -20.60 -29.65 -57.74
N ARG A 3 -20.56 -28.48 -58.23
CA ARG A 3 -21.31 -27.44 -58.97
C ARG A 3 -22.82 -27.34 -58.61
N LEU A 4 -23.15 -26.13 -58.22
CA LEU A 4 -24.32 -25.28 -58.55
C LEU A 4 -24.61 -24.41 -57.30
N GLY A 5 -24.75 -23.13 -57.28
CA GLY A 5 -25.03 -22.16 -58.35
C GLY A 5 -26.29 -21.37 -58.04
N PHE A 6 -26.17 -20.03 -58.17
CA PHE A 6 -27.25 -19.06 -58.41
C PHE A 6 -28.17 -18.65 -57.27
N ALA A 7 -28.68 -17.47 -57.13
CA ALA A 7 -28.53 -16.20 -57.89
C ALA A 7 -29.12 -15.06 -57.05
N ALA A 8 -28.74 -13.89 -57.40
CA ALA A 8 -29.24 -12.59 -56.97
C ALA A 8 -30.71 -12.37 -57.29
N LEU A 9 -31.36 -11.47 -56.59
CA LEU A 9 -32.13 -10.40 -57.20
C LEU A 9 -32.32 -9.21 -56.25
N ALA A 10 -31.97 -8.07 -56.78
CA ALA A 10 -32.19 -6.75 -56.20
C ALA A 10 -33.64 -6.30 -56.39
N ALA A 11 -34.18 -5.55 -55.48
CA ALA A 11 -35.25 -4.61 -55.79
C ALA A 11 -35.15 -3.39 -54.85
N SER A 12 -34.76 -2.29 -55.43
CA SER A 12 -34.79 -0.95 -54.88
C SER A 12 -36.22 -0.47 -54.75
N ALA A 13 -36.60 0.08 -53.62
CA ALA A 13 -37.74 1.00 -53.55
C ALA A 13 -37.37 2.15 -52.61
N LEU A 14 -37.05 3.27 -53.23
CA LEU A 14 -36.89 4.57 -52.61
C LEU A 14 -38.29 5.11 -52.27
N PHE A 15 -38.59 5.28 -50.98
CA PHE A 15 -39.72 6.12 -50.56
C PHE A 15 -39.15 7.28 -49.75
N LEU A 16 -39.10 8.44 -50.40
CA LEU A 16 -38.92 9.76 -49.74
C LEU A 16 -40.26 10.13 -49.13
N ILE A 17 -40.34 10.13 -47.80
CA ILE A 17 -41.42 10.81 -47.09
C ILE A 17 -40.75 11.91 -46.29
N SER A 18 -40.89 13.15 -46.77
CA SER A 18 -40.58 14.38 -46.05
C SER A 18 -41.70 14.66 -45.03
N GLY A 19 -41.44 14.36 -43.76
CA GLY A 19 -42.28 14.78 -42.65
C GLY A 19 -41.71 16.05 -41.99
N PRO A 20 -42.57 16.90 -41.41
CA PRO A 20 -42.10 18.14 -40.77
C PRO A 20 -41.22 17.85 -39.55
N ALA A 21 -40.10 18.54 -39.48
CA ALA A 21 -39.18 18.47 -38.34
C ALA A 21 -39.90 19.05 -37.10
N LEU A 22 -40.28 18.17 -36.17
CA LEU A 22 -40.61 18.58 -34.81
C LEU A 22 -39.30 18.99 -34.10
N SER A 23 -39.18 20.25 -33.79
CA SER A 23 -38.14 20.75 -32.90
C SER A 23 -38.28 20.08 -31.51
N ALA A 24 -37.32 19.26 -31.12
CA ALA A 24 -37.24 18.71 -29.78
C ALA A 24 -37.07 19.84 -28.77
N PRO A 25 -37.74 19.79 -27.62
CA PRO A 25 -37.52 20.78 -26.57
C PRO A 25 -36.08 20.71 -26.07
N THR A 26 -35.38 21.85 -26.11
CA THR A 26 -34.05 22.00 -25.53
C THR A 26 -34.20 21.90 -24.01
N THR A 27 -33.92 20.75 -23.46
CA THR A 27 -33.77 20.60 -22.00
C THR A 27 -32.49 21.33 -21.58
N VAL A 28 -32.66 22.47 -20.94
CA VAL A 28 -31.59 23.14 -20.21
C VAL A 28 -31.27 22.26 -19.01
N THR A 29 -30.25 21.41 -19.13
CA THR A 29 -29.69 20.71 -17.96
C THR A 29 -28.99 21.73 -17.11
N THR A 30 -29.57 22.02 -15.96
CA THR A 30 -28.90 22.74 -14.88
C THR A 30 -27.57 22.04 -14.62
N PRO A 31 -26.44 22.77 -14.55
CA PRO A 31 -25.16 22.13 -14.20
C PRO A 31 -25.35 21.43 -12.86
N PRO A 32 -24.76 20.22 -12.66
CA PRO A 32 -24.89 19.52 -11.40
C PRO A 32 -24.42 20.46 -10.29
N SER A 33 -25.28 20.64 -9.31
CA SER A 33 -24.96 21.31 -8.04
C SER A 33 -23.59 20.85 -7.61
N ALA A 34 -22.72 21.75 -7.17
CA ALA A 34 -21.38 21.44 -6.69
C ALA A 34 -21.47 20.22 -5.78
N ALA A 35 -21.07 19.07 -6.31
CA ALA A 35 -21.06 17.85 -5.55
C ALA A 35 -20.22 18.15 -4.31
N ALA A 36 -20.77 17.94 -3.12
CA ALA A 36 -20.08 18.14 -1.87
C ALA A 36 -18.71 17.50 -2.03
N MET A 37 -17.63 18.28 -1.96
CA MET A 37 -16.28 17.77 -2.14
C MET A 37 -16.12 16.66 -1.11
N LYS A 38 -16.02 15.42 -1.59
CA LYS A 38 -15.87 14.26 -0.72
C LYS A 38 -14.57 14.45 0.04
N GLN A 39 -14.66 14.64 1.34
CA GLN A 39 -13.50 14.78 2.20
C GLN A 39 -12.63 13.52 2.03
N LEU A 40 -11.35 13.72 1.71
CA LEU A 40 -10.41 12.62 1.57
C LEU A 40 -10.15 11.99 2.93
N PRO A 41 -9.90 10.67 2.99
CA PRO A 41 -9.43 10.03 4.21
C PRO A 41 -8.11 10.64 4.69
N ARG A 42 -7.88 10.64 5.99
CA ARG A 42 -6.66 11.17 6.62
C ARG A 42 -5.71 10.03 6.93
N VAL A 43 -4.58 10.00 6.24
CA VAL A 43 -3.57 8.95 6.38
C VAL A 43 -2.30 9.52 7.00
N ALA A 44 -1.88 8.91 8.10
CA ALA A 44 -0.61 9.23 8.74
C ALA A 44 0.50 8.33 8.18
N ILE A 45 1.60 8.93 7.71
CA ILE A 45 2.80 8.20 7.28
C ILE A 45 3.83 8.24 8.39
N LEU A 46 4.16 7.07 8.95
CA LEU A 46 5.17 6.88 9.96
C LEU A 46 6.47 6.37 9.30
N ALA A 47 7.52 7.17 9.31
CA ALA A 47 8.80 6.80 8.72
C ALA A 47 9.74 6.19 9.77
N THR A 48 10.29 5.01 9.44
CA THR A 48 11.22 4.28 10.31
C THR A 48 12.63 4.14 9.71
N GLY A 49 12.82 4.50 8.44
CA GLY A 49 14.07 4.36 7.69
C GLY A 49 13.99 3.29 6.59
N GLY A 50 15.10 2.64 6.31
CA GLY A 50 15.20 1.56 5.32
C GLY A 50 15.52 2.04 3.90
N THR A 51 15.49 1.11 2.95
CA THR A 51 15.89 1.32 1.55
C THR A 51 15.05 2.37 0.84
N ILE A 52 13.77 2.45 1.14
CA ILE A 52 12.84 3.45 0.58
C ILE A 52 13.28 4.89 0.88
N ALA A 53 13.99 5.07 1.99
CA ALA A 53 14.60 6.33 2.40
C ALA A 53 16.09 6.44 2.02
N SER A 54 16.65 5.46 1.32
CA SER A 54 18.08 5.40 1.01
C SER A 54 18.41 5.93 -0.38
N ARG A 55 19.66 6.37 -0.54
CA ARG A 55 20.22 6.84 -1.82
C ARG A 55 21.47 6.05 -2.15
N GLY A 56 21.59 5.62 -3.40
CA GLY A 56 22.83 5.10 -3.95
C GLY A 56 23.70 6.22 -4.52
N SER A 57 24.97 5.94 -4.81
CA SER A 57 25.93 6.88 -5.38
C SER A 57 25.57 7.31 -6.81
N ASN A 58 24.89 6.45 -7.55
CA ASN A 58 24.41 6.70 -8.92
C ASN A 58 23.20 5.81 -9.23
N ALA A 59 22.59 5.98 -10.42
CA ALA A 59 21.39 5.27 -10.83
C ALA A 59 21.57 3.74 -10.98
N LEU A 60 22.79 3.24 -11.13
CA LEU A 60 23.13 1.81 -11.23
C LEU A 60 23.49 1.20 -9.89
N SER A 61 23.66 1.98 -8.84
CA SER A 61 23.89 1.52 -7.46
C SER A 61 22.61 1.00 -6.84
N LEU A 62 22.15 -0.17 -7.29
CA LEU A 62 20.87 -0.75 -6.86
C LEU A 62 20.96 -1.49 -5.54
N THR A 63 22.16 -1.95 -5.16
CA THR A 63 22.42 -2.73 -3.93
C THR A 63 23.47 -2.08 -3.04
N ASP A 64 24.25 -1.14 -3.56
CA ASP A 64 25.26 -0.39 -2.80
C ASP A 64 24.68 0.92 -2.26
N TYR A 65 23.90 0.78 -1.20
CA TYR A 65 23.27 1.87 -0.47
C TYR A 65 23.19 1.50 1.02
N GLY A 66 23.18 2.48 1.90
CA GLY A 66 23.08 2.25 3.35
C GLY A 66 24.33 2.72 4.10
N VAL A 67 24.57 2.15 5.27
CA VAL A 67 25.59 2.65 6.22
C VAL A 67 27.02 2.66 5.65
N GLY A 68 27.31 1.83 4.65
CA GLY A 68 28.62 1.78 3.98
C GLY A 68 28.78 2.79 2.84
N SER A 69 27.70 3.33 2.29
CA SER A 69 27.74 4.24 1.13
C SER A 69 28.00 5.70 1.49
N GLY A 70 28.06 6.04 2.79
CA GLY A 70 28.22 7.42 3.28
C GLY A 70 26.99 8.31 3.14
N HIS A 71 25.89 7.79 2.57
CA HIS A 71 24.65 8.53 2.40
C HIS A 71 23.73 8.37 3.63
N LYS A 72 23.28 9.50 4.17
CA LYS A 72 22.25 9.48 5.23
C LYS A 72 20.87 9.18 4.60
N PRO A 73 20.04 8.37 5.26
CA PRO A 73 18.65 8.18 4.82
C PRO A 73 17.91 9.52 4.77
N VAL A 74 17.04 9.68 3.78
CA VAL A 74 16.19 10.88 3.68
C VAL A 74 15.08 10.86 4.72
N GLY A 75 14.66 12.04 5.18
CA GLY A 75 13.53 12.16 6.09
C GLY A 75 12.18 12.01 5.39
N ILE A 76 11.12 11.87 6.20
CA ILE A 76 9.76 11.70 5.74
C ILE A 76 9.30 12.80 4.79
N GLU A 77 9.67 14.06 5.02
CA GLU A 77 9.29 15.18 4.15
C GLU A 77 9.81 15.01 2.73
N VAL A 78 11.03 14.49 2.58
CA VAL A 78 11.61 14.23 1.26
C VAL A 78 10.86 13.11 0.54
N LEU A 79 10.46 12.05 1.26
CA LEU A 79 9.67 10.95 0.70
C LEU A 79 8.29 11.42 0.24
N VAL A 80 7.58 12.16 1.07
CA VAL A 80 6.24 12.68 0.77
C VAL A 80 6.28 13.67 -0.40
N ASN A 81 7.29 14.54 -0.45
CA ASN A 81 7.43 15.51 -1.53
C ASN A 81 7.91 14.89 -2.84
N ALA A 82 8.58 13.75 -2.80
CA ALA A 82 9.02 13.03 -4.00
C ALA A 82 7.86 12.33 -4.73
N VAL A 83 6.72 12.14 -4.07
CA VAL A 83 5.56 11.41 -4.60
C VAL A 83 4.27 12.21 -4.32
N PRO A 84 4.07 13.37 -4.97
CA PRO A 84 2.91 14.24 -4.72
C PRO A 84 1.57 13.60 -5.08
N GLU A 85 1.58 12.54 -5.87
CA GLU A 85 0.40 11.77 -6.30
C GLU A 85 -0.37 11.18 -5.13
N ILE A 86 0.27 10.91 -3.99
CA ILE A 86 -0.38 10.37 -2.79
C ILE A 86 -1.51 11.27 -2.27
N LYS A 87 -1.41 12.59 -2.52
CA LYS A 87 -2.41 13.59 -2.13
C LYS A 87 -3.73 13.47 -2.90
N GLN A 88 -3.77 12.67 -3.95
CA GLN A 88 -5.01 12.36 -4.68
C GLN A 88 -5.89 11.36 -3.91
N PHE A 89 -5.31 10.58 -2.99
CA PHE A 89 -5.99 9.51 -2.27
C PHE A 89 -6.32 9.88 -0.83
N ALA A 90 -5.52 10.74 -0.19
CA ALA A 90 -5.67 11.07 1.22
C ALA A 90 -5.12 12.46 1.57
N GLU A 91 -5.62 13.03 2.66
CA GLU A 91 -4.93 14.08 3.39
C GLU A 91 -3.78 13.44 4.17
N ILE A 92 -2.56 13.90 3.91
CA ILE A 92 -1.35 13.26 4.42
C ILE A 92 -0.75 14.05 5.59
N SER A 93 -0.51 13.36 6.69
CA SER A 93 0.42 13.79 7.74
C SER A 93 1.64 12.88 7.76
N GLY A 94 2.82 13.42 8.05
CA GLY A 94 4.08 12.66 8.08
C GLY A 94 4.81 12.82 9.41
N GLU A 95 5.33 11.72 9.95
CA GLU A 95 6.11 11.69 11.19
C GLU A 95 7.32 10.77 11.05
N GLN A 96 8.50 11.28 11.45
CA GLN A 96 9.69 10.45 11.57
C GLN A 96 9.74 9.85 12.97
N VAL A 97 9.35 8.58 13.11
CA VAL A 97 9.37 7.89 14.42
C VAL A 97 10.81 7.57 14.83
N PHE A 98 11.58 7.01 13.92
CA PHE A 98 13.02 6.82 14.01
C PHE A 98 13.60 6.66 12.59
N ASN A 99 14.93 6.62 12.46
CA ASN A 99 15.57 6.45 11.15
C ASN A 99 16.76 5.49 11.27
N VAL A 100 16.45 4.19 11.22
CA VAL A 100 17.44 3.12 11.37
C VAL A 100 17.26 2.06 10.27
N GLY A 101 18.33 1.35 9.93
CA GLY A 101 18.22 0.15 9.09
C GLY A 101 17.45 -0.93 9.84
N SER A 102 16.56 -1.64 9.17
CA SER A 102 15.65 -2.58 9.82
C SER A 102 16.36 -3.73 10.54
N SER A 103 17.51 -4.17 10.06
CA SER A 103 18.38 -5.17 10.75
C SER A 103 18.95 -4.70 12.11
N LYS A 104 18.80 -3.41 12.43
CA LYS A 104 19.24 -2.80 13.70
C LYS A 104 18.11 -2.41 14.61
N LEU A 105 16.87 -2.78 14.28
CA LEU A 105 15.71 -2.50 15.12
C LEU A 105 15.84 -3.26 16.46
N SER A 106 15.56 -2.53 17.53
CA SER A 106 15.46 -3.06 18.89
C SER A 106 14.00 -3.30 19.27
N THR A 107 13.80 -4.05 20.35
CA THR A 107 12.48 -4.21 20.97
C THR A 107 11.86 -2.89 21.41
N ASP A 108 12.68 -1.91 21.82
CA ASP A 108 12.23 -0.56 22.18
C ASP A 108 11.72 0.22 20.97
N ASN A 109 12.33 0.03 19.79
CA ASN A 109 11.81 0.59 18.53
C ASN A 109 10.42 0.02 18.22
N TRP A 110 10.22 -1.28 18.36
CA TRP A 110 8.92 -1.91 18.13
C TRP A 110 7.86 -1.40 19.11
N LEU A 111 8.17 -1.30 20.41
CA LEU A 111 7.23 -0.76 21.39
C LEU A 111 6.90 0.70 21.12
N THR A 112 7.89 1.52 20.75
CA THR A 112 7.70 2.92 20.39
C THR A 112 6.76 3.05 19.19
N LEU A 113 7.02 2.28 18.14
CA LEU A 113 6.19 2.27 16.93
C LEU A 113 4.75 1.82 17.24
N ALA A 114 4.58 0.71 17.96
CA ALA A 114 3.27 0.17 18.28
C ALA A 114 2.42 1.11 19.14
N ARG A 115 3.03 1.76 20.13
CA ARG A 115 2.37 2.80 20.95
C ARG A 115 1.93 3.97 20.08
N ARG A 116 2.79 4.42 19.18
CA ARG A 116 2.47 5.54 18.30
C ARG A 116 1.32 5.18 17.35
N VAL A 117 1.37 3.99 16.76
CA VAL A 117 0.28 3.45 15.90
C VAL A 117 -1.03 3.42 16.67
N ASN A 118 -1.07 2.81 17.87
CA ASN A 118 -2.30 2.73 18.67
C ASN A 118 -2.83 4.12 19.06
N THR A 119 -1.94 5.07 19.41
CA THR A 119 -2.34 6.44 19.75
C THR A 119 -3.00 7.13 18.57
N LEU A 120 -2.41 7.03 17.37
CA LEU A 120 -2.96 7.67 16.18
C LEU A 120 -4.29 7.02 15.74
N LEU A 121 -4.39 5.69 15.81
CA LEU A 121 -5.63 5.00 15.41
C LEU A 121 -6.79 5.21 16.39
N ALA A 122 -6.50 5.55 17.65
CA ALA A 122 -7.51 5.93 18.63
C ALA A 122 -8.07 7.34 18.34
N ASP A 123 -7.36 8.18 17.59
CA ASP A 123 -7.81 9.50 17.20
C ASP A 123 -8.80 9.39 16.03
N GLU A 124 -9.94 10.10 16.14
CA GLU A 124 -10.94 10.18 15.06
C GLU A 124 -10.42 10.91 13.82
N HIS A 125 -9.34 11.68 13.95
CA HIS A 125 -8.69 12.40 12.85
C HIS A 125 -7.66 11.56 12.07
N THR A 126 -7.56 10.27 12.33
CA THR A 126 -6.71 9.34 11.56
C THR A 126 -7.57 8.21 11.03
N ASP A 127 -7.64 8.04 9.72
CA ASP A 127 -8.45 7.02 9.05
C ASP A 127 -7.62 5.80 8.63
N GLY A 128 -6.29 5.95 8.53
CA GLY A 128 -5.36 4.87 8.21
C GLY A 128 -3.91 5.25 8.47
N ILE A 129 -3.05 4.26 8.54
CA ILE A 129 -1.59 4.45 8.75
C ILE A 129 -0.80 3.74 7.65
N VAL A 130 0.21 4.42 7.14
CA VAL A 130 1.28 3.84 6.32
C VAL A 130 2.58 3.89 7.11
N ILE A 131 3.33 2.79 7.13
CA ILE A 131 4.63 2.70 7.79
C ILE A 131 5.69 2.42 6.73
N THR A 132 6.59 3.37 6.47
CA THR A 132 7.75 3.11 5.62
C THR A 132 8.84 2.41 6.41
N HIS A 133 9.32 1.28 5.91
CA HIS A 133 10.16 0.37 6.68
C HIS A 133 11.27 -0.23 5.82
N GLY A 134 12.37 -0.63 6.45
CA GLY A 134 13.41 -1.41 5.80
C GLY A 134 12.98 -2.87 5.63
N THR A 135 13.40 -3.48 4.53
CA THR A 135 12.86 -4.77 4.09
C THR A 135 13.39 -6.00 4.84
N ASP A 136 14.48 -5.87 5.63
CA ASP A 136 15.09 -7.04 6.28
C ASP A 136 14.27 -7.59 7.44
N THR A 137 13.56 -6.73 8.17
CA THR A 137 12.69 -7.12 9.30
C THR A 137 11.28 -6.55 9.16
N LEU A 138 10.84 -6.30 7.93
CA LEU A 138 9.52 -5.78 7.65
C LEU A 138 8.43 -6.77 8.05
N GLU A 139 8.64 -8.05 7.77
CA GLU A 139 7.70 -9.12 8.07
C GLU A 139 7.50 -9.30 9.58
N GLU A 140 8.57 -9.22 10.38
CA GLU A 140 8.51 -9.33 11.83
C GLU A 140 7.79 -8.11 12.45
N THR A 141 8.11 -6.91 11.96
CA THR A 141 7.42 -5.70 12.41
C THR A 141 5.94 -5.74 12.06
N ALA A 142 5.60 -6.19 10.85
CA ALA A 142 4.22 -6.34 10.43
C ALA A 142 3.46 -7.33 11.32
N TYR A 143 4.06 -8.49 11.60
CA TYR A 143 3.43 -9.50 12.44
C TYR A 143 3.29 -9.04 13.89
N PHE A 144 4.32 -8.39 14.46
CA PHE A 144 4.24 -7.81 15.79
C PHE A 144 3.08 -6.81 15.90
N LEU A 145 2.99 -5.87 14.97
CA LEU A 145 1.90 -4.90 14.94
C LEU A 145 0.53 -5.58 14.77
N ASN A 146 0.45 -6.63 13.96
CA ASN A 146 -0.77 -7.39 13.74
C ASN A 146 -1.31 -8.04 15.03
N LEU A 147 -0.44 -8.32 15.99
CA LEU A 147 -0.80 -8.87 17.29
C LEU A 147 -1.21 -7.79 18.31
N VAL A 148 -0.62 -6.58 18.24
CA VAL A 148 -0.73 -5.60 19.33
C VAL A 148 -1.50 -4.32 18.97
N VAL A 149 -1.82 -4.10 17.71
CA VAL A 149 -2.68 -2.98 17.28
C VAL A 149 -4.11 -3.24 17.74
N LYS A 150 -4.78 -2.19 18.27
CA LYS A 150 -6.15 -2.28 18.80
C LYS A 150 -7.13 -1.43 18.00
N SER A 151 -7.10 -1.60 16.68
CA SER A 151 -7.99 -0.89 15.75
C SER A 151 -8.28 -1.74 14.52
N GLU A 152 -9.43 -1.53 13.89
CA GLU A 152 -9.78 -2.09 12.59
C GLU A 152 -9.40 -1.18 11.43
N LYS A 153 -8.93 0.06 11.72
CA LYS A 153 -8.46 0.99 10.70
C LYS A 153 -7.21 0.42 10.01
N PRO A 154 -7.03 0.65 8.71
CA PRO A 154 -5.91 0.10 7.95
C PRO A 154 -4.55 0.50 8.50
N VAL A 155 -3.66 -0.48 8.63
CA VAL A 155 -2.22 -0.29 8.89
C VAL A 155 -1.45 -1.01 7.80
N VAL A 156 -0.68 -0.27 7.02
CA VAL A 156 0.00 -0.76 5.83
C VAL A 156 1.49 -0.51 5.95
N LEU A 157 2.30 -1.56 5.98
CA LEU A 157 3.75 -1.45 5.89
C LEU A 157 4.17 -1.47 4.42
N VAL A 158 5.17 -0.66 4.10
CA VAL A 158 5.74 -0.53 2.77
C VAL A 158 7.24 -0.31 2.83
N GLY A 159 7.94 -0.86 1.86
CA GLY A 159 9.38 -0.65 1.67
C GLY A 159 9.73 -0.50 0.20
N SER A 160 11.02 -0.59 -0.09
CA SER A 160 11.51 -0.77 -1.45
C SER A 160 12.74 -1.67 -1.49
N MET A 161 12.95 -2.34 -2.61
CA MET A 161 14.13 -3.17 -2.84
C MET A 161 15.24 -2.39 -3.55
N ARG A 162 14.91 -1.26 -4.18
CA ARG A 162 15.86 -0.36 -4.83
C ARG A 162 15.88 0.99 -4.11
N PRO A 163 17.05 1.64 -4.01
CA PRO A 163 17.15 2.97 -3.41
C PRO A 163 16.40 4.01 -4.26
N ALA A 164 16.00 5.12 -3.65
CA ALA A 164 15.22 6.16 -4.32
C ALA A 164 15.90 6.76 -5.57
N THR A 165 17.24 6.70 -5.64
CA THR A 165 18.04 7.16 -6.79
C THR A 165 18.28 6.08 -7.85
N GLY A 166 17.87 4.85 -7.59
CA GLY A 166 18.12 3.71 -8.47
C GLY A 166 17.29 3.76 -9.75
N LEU A 167 17.86 3.23 -10.84
CA LEU A 167 17.09 3.06 -12.08
C LEU A 167 15.90 2.13 -11.83
N SER A 168 14.72 2.57 -12.23
CA SER A 168 13.44 1.88 -11.96
C SER A 168 13.23 1.61 -10.45
N ALA A 169 13.47 2.62 -9.60
CA ALA A 169 13.17 2.53 -8.19
C ALA A 169 11.70 2.15 -7.96
N ASP A 170 11.48 1.15 -7.10
CA ASP A 170 10.13 0.62 -6.80
C ASP A 170 9.41 1.39 -5.68
N GLY A 171 10.17 2.15 -4.88
CA GLY A 171 9.65 2.88 -3.72
C GLY A 171 8.51 3.85 -4.01
N PRO A 172 8.58 4.71 -5.05
CA PRO A 172 7.52 5.66 -5.36
C PRO A 172 6.16 5.01 -5.59
N LEU A 173 6.08 4.00 -6.46
CA LEU A 173 4.80 3.31 -6.73
C LEU A 173 4.33 2.50 -5.52
N ASN A 174 5.24 1.85 -4.80
CA ASN A 174 4.91 1.15 -3.56
C ASN A 174 4.28 2.12 -2.54
N LEU A 175 4.80 3.35 -2.41
CA LEU A 175 4.24 4.36 -1.50
C LEU A 175 2.86 4.84 -1.94
N VAL A 176 2.65 5.08 -3.25
CA VAL A 176 1.32 5.43 -3.80
C VAL A 176 0.32 4.34 -3.46
N ASN A 177 0.66 3.09 -3.74
CA ASN A 177 -0.19 1.94 -3.46
C ASN A 177 -0.48 1.80 -1.95
N ALA A 178 0.52 2.03 -1.10
CA ALA A 178 0.33 1.97 0.36
C ALA A 178 -0.67 3.02 0.85
N VAL A 179 -0.56 4.26 0.37
CA VAL A 179 -1.48 5.34 0.74
C VAL A 179 -2.89 5.07 0.19
N ALA A 180 -3.01 4.66 -1.08
CA ALA A 180 -4.29 4.32 -1.68
C ALA A 180 -4.98 3.15 -0.94
N LEU A 181 -4.21 2.14 -0.53
CA LEU A 181 -4.69 1.02 0.27
C LEU A 181 -5.14 1.47 1.67
N ALA A 182 -4.32 2.26 2.38
CA ALA A 182 -4.65 2.76 3.71
C ALA A 182 -5.85 3.71 3.72
N ALA A 183 -6.13 4.38 2.61
CA ALA A 183 -7.28 5.26 2.41
C ALA A 183 -8.57 4.51 2.00
N SER A 184 -8.47 3.21 1.70
CA SER A 184 -9.56 2.41 1.15
C SER A 184 -10.43 1.81 2.26
N LYS A 185 -11.75 1.83 2.04
CA LYS A 185 -12.71 1.20 2.97
C LYS A 185 -12.60 -0.33 2.96
N GLU A 186 -12.21 -0.89 1.85
CA GLU A 186 -12.02 -2.33 1.66
C GLU A 186 -10.87 -2.89 2.51
N ALA A 187 -9.97 -2.02 2.97
CA ALA A 187 -8.84 -2.36 3.81
C ALA A 187 -9.17 -2.42 5.32
N TYR A 188 -10.35 -1.95 5.73
CA TYR A 188 -10.80 -2.04 7.12
C TYR A 188 -11.00 -3.48 7.55
N GLY A 189 -10.56 -3.83 8.76
CA GLY A 189 -10.69 -5.17 9.31
C GLY A 189 -9.80 -6.24 8.68
N GLN A 190 -8.88 -5.86 7.78
CA GLN A 190 -7.95 -6.79 7.13
C GLN A 190 -6.67 -7.06 7.95
N GLY A 191 -6.59 -6.53 9.16
CA GLY A 191 -5.38 -6.60 9.98
C GLY A 191 -4.27 -5.69 9.47
N VAL A 192 -3.05 -5.97 9.89
CA VAL A 192 -1.86 -5.29 9.37
C VAL A 192 -1.46 -5.91 8.04
N MET A 193 -1.24 -5.08 7.04
CA MET A 193 -0.93 -5.49 5.68
C MET A 193 0.48 -5.03 5.28
N VAL A 194 1.06 -5.75 4.34
CA VAL A 194 2.29 -5.36 3.64
C VAL A 194 1.97 -5.18 2.16
N ILE A 195 2.37 -4.05 1.60
CA ILE A 195 2.24 -3.78 0.17
C ILE A 195 3.61 -3.62 -0.47
N MET A 196 3.92 -4.47 -1.41
CA MET A 196 5.15 -4.45 -2.20
C MET A 196 4.86 -4.99 -3.60
N ASN A 197 5.38 -4.31 -4.63
CA ASN A 197 5.26 -4.77 -6.02
C ASN A 197 3.80 -5.14 -6.39
N ASP A 198 2.87 -4.24 -6.10
CA ASP A 198 1.41 -4.35 -6.31
C ASP A 198 0.70 -5.47 -5.53
N GLN A 199 1.41 -6.29 -4.75
CA GLN A 199 0.82 -7.41 -4.01
C GLN A 199 0.45 -6.98 -2.59
N ILE A 200 -0.80 -7.22 -2.19
CA ILE A 200 -1.30 -7.02 -0.82
C ILE A 200 -1.12 -8.33 -0.07
N SER A 201 -0.24 -8.31 0.91
CA SER A 201 0.09 -9.45 1.76
C SER A 201 -0.46 -9.25 3.16
N SER A 202 -0.89 -10.35 3.82
CA SER A 202 -1.15 -10.31 5.25
C SER A 202 0.15 -10.32 6.05
N ALA A 203 0.17 -9.63 7.17
CA ALA A 203 1.28 -9.73 8.12
C ALA A 203 1.51 -11.16 8.64
N PHE A 204 0.49 -12.00 8.62
CA PHE A 204 0.58 -13.40 9.07
C PHE A 204 1.36 -14.30 8.10
N GLY A 205 1.25 -14.07 6.79
CA GLY A 205 1.78 -15.00 5.80
C GLY A 205 2.93 -14.46 4.95
N VAL A 206 3.25 -13.17 5.07
CA VAL A 206 4.28 -12.53 4.24
C VAL A 206 5.69 -12.93 4.70
N THR A 207 6.57 -13.20 3.73
CA THR A 207 8.00 -13.38 4.00
C THR A 207 8.87 -12.86 2.85
N LYS A 208 10.09 -12.40 3.19
CA LYS A 208 11.12 -11.96 2.24
C LYS A 208 11.89 -13.17 1.72
N THR A 209 11.69 -13.51 0.46
CA THR A 209 12.28 -14.73 -0.15
C THR A 209 13.58 -14.48 -0.89
N ASN A 210 13.96 -13.24 -1.13
CA ASN A 210 15.16 -12.86 -1.87
C ASN A 210 15.70 -11.52 -1.40
N SER A 211 17.01 -11.31 -1.47
CA SER A 211 17.65 -10.09 -0.97
C SER A 211 17.61 -8.89 -1.92
N THR A 212 17.32 -9.07 -3.21
CA THR A 212 17.45 -8.01 -4.24
C THR A 212 16.26 -7.86 -5.18
N ASN A 213 15.46 -8.92 -5.37
CA ASN A 213 14.34 -8.91 -6.31
C ASN A 213 13.20 -8.03 -5.79
N VAL A 214 12.63 -7.16 -6.63
CA VAL A 214 11.48 -6.31 -6.26
C VAL A 214 10.24 -7.12 -5.89
N GLY A 215 10.05 -8.29 -6.48
CA GLY A 215 8.96 -9.21 -6.17
C GLY A 215 9.32 -10.23 -5.06
N THR A 216 10.17 -9.85 -4.11
CA THR A 216 10.69 -10.77 -3.08
C THR A 216 9.70 -11.14 -2.00
N PHE A 217 8.75 -10.25 -1.66
CA PHE A 217 7.77 -10.53 -0.63
C PHE A 217 6.69 -11.47 -1.16
N LYS A 218 6.58 -12.61 -0.54
CA LYS A 218 5.68 -13.70 -0.94
C LYS A 218 4.85 -14.17 0.25
N CYS A 219 3.76 -14.86 -0.04
CA CYS A 219 2.92 -15.55 0.94
C CYS A 219 2.81 -17.03 0.53
N PRO A 220 3.88 -17.84 0.66
CA PRO A 220 3.91 -19.18 0.08
C PRO A 220 2.85 -20.12 0.63
N ASP A 221 2.52 -20.00 1.92
CA ASP A 221 1.58 -20.91 2.60
C ASP A 221 0.14 -20.40 2.60
N THR A 222 -0.07 -19.06 2.51
CA THR A 222 -1.39 -18.45 2.68
C THR A 222 -1.94 -17.80 1.42
N GLY A 223 -1.09 -17.53 0.44
CA GLY A 223 -1.42 -16.67 -0.69
C GLY A 223 -1.51 -15.18 -0.29
N TYR A 224 -1.60 -14.32 -1.28
CA TYR A 224 -1.82 -12.89 -1.07
C TYR A 224 -3.28 -12.62 -0.66
N LEU A 225 -3.51 -11.52 0.06
CA LEU A 225 -4.88 -11.03 0.30
C LEU A 225 -5.51 -10.49 -0.99
N GLY A 226 -4.70 -9.87 -1.83
CA GLY A 226 -5.14 -9.23 -3.04
C GLY A 226 -4.00 -8.55 -3.77
N PHE A 227 -4.35 -7.64 -4.65
CA PHE A 227 -3.39 -6.83 -5.41
C PHE A 227 -3.94 -5.42 -5.65
N MET A 228 -3.03 -4.50 -5.98
CA MET A 228 -3.38 -3.16 -6.45
C MET A 228 -3.42 -3.14 -7.98
N GLN A 229 -4.46 -2.55 -8.53
CA GLN A 229 -4.53 -2.26 -9.96
C GLN A 229 -5.15 -0.87 -10.17
N ASN A 230 -4.46 -0.03 -10.92
CA ASN A 230 -4.86 1.37 -11.12
C ASN A 230 -5.14 2.10 -9.78
N ASN A 231 -4.26 1.88 -8.81
CA ASN A 231 -4.33 2.44 -7.45
C ASN A 231 -5.62 2.08 -6.67
N LYS A 232 -6.25 0.95 -7.02
CA LYS A 232 -7.40 0.39 -6.30
C LYS A 232 -7.06 -0.99 -5.77
N PRO A 233 -7.42 -1.32 -4.52
CA PRO A 233 -7.24 -2.65 -3.98
C PRO A 233 -8.31 -3.61 -4.51
N TYR A 234 -7.89 -4.83 -4.82
CA TYR A 234 -8.75 -5.95 -5.16
C TYR A 234 -8.42 -7.10 -4.21
N PHE A 235 -9.29 -7.32 -3.23
CA PHE A 235 -9.18 -8.42 -2.28
C PHE A 235 -9.90 -9.66 -2.81
N PHE A 236 -9.27 -10.81 -2.68
CA PHE A 236 -9.84 -12.12 -3.03
C PHE A 236 -9.65 -13.15 -1.91
N ASN A 237 -8.85 -12.83 -0.86
CA ASN A 237 -8.67 -13.64 0.33
C ASN A 237 -8.89 -12.78 1.58
N ALA A 238 -9.18 -13.45 2.70
CA ALA A 238 -9.25 -12.86 4.03
C ALA A 238 -8.51 -13.73 5.04
N ILE A 239 -7.93 -13.12 6.06
CA ILE A 239 -7.27 -13.82 7.15
C ILE A 239 -8.30 -14.19 8.22
N GLN A 240 -8.36 -15.50 8.55
CA GLN A 240 -9.24 -16.02 9.60
C GLN A 240 -8.57 -16.09 10.96
N LYS A 241 -7.25 -15.97 11.02
CA LYS A 241 -6.52 -15.89 12.29
C LYS A 241 -6.85 -14.59 13.02
N ARG A 242 -7.03 -14.70 14.34
CA ARG A 242 -7.26 -13.52 15.18
C ARG A 242 -6.09 -12.53 15.06
N HIS A 243 -6.41 -11.28 14.88
CA HIS A 243 -5.46 -10.19 14.74
C HIS A 243 -6.03 -8.89 15.33
N THR A 244 -5.22 -7.89 15.46
CA THR A 244 -5.57 -6.52 15.88
C THR A 244 -6.57 -6.51 17.07
N THR A 245 -7.80 -6.07 16.88
CA THR A 245 -8.83 -5.97 17.94
C THR A 245 -9.21 -7.31 18.53
N GLN A 246 -9.04 -8.41 17.80
CA GLN A 246 -9.37 -9.76 18.23
C GLN A 246 -8.17 -10.51 18.85
N SER A 247 -6.98 -9.91 18.80
CA SER A 247 -5.76 -10.49 19.37
C SER A 247 -5.80 -10.39 20.89
N GLU A 248 -5.37 -11.46 21.56
CA GLU A 248 -5.18 -11.53 23.01
C GLU A 248 -3.96 -10.74 23.52
N PHE A 249 -3.03 -10.39 22.64
CA PHE A 249 -1.80 -9.71 23.02
C PHE A 249 -2.03 -8.19 23.17
N SER A 250 -1.42 -7.59 24.20
CA SER A 250 -1.41 -6.15 24.43
C SER A 250 -0.02 -5.69 24.86
N ILE A 251 0.30 -4.44 24.53
CA ILE A 251 1.50 -3.77 25.02
C ILE A 251 1.20 -2.80 26.18
N ASP A 252 -0.03 -2.76 26.67
CA ASP A 252 -0.44 -1.89 27.75
C ASP A 252 0.33 -2.19 29.03
N GLY A 253 0.89 -1.15 29.62
CA GLY A 253 1.69 -1.28 30.85
C GLY A 253 3.09 -1.89 30.66
N LEU A 254 3.45 -2.40 29.48
CA LEU A 254 4.78 -2.94 29.23
C LEU A 254 5.81 -1.81 29.12
N LYS A 255 6.90 -1.93 29.86
CA LYS A 255 8.06 -1.05 29.74
C LYS A 255 9.06 -1.57 28.70
N THR A 256 9.26 -2.88 28.67
CA THR A 256 10.15 -3.60 27.76
C THR A 256 9.48 -4.87 27.29
N LEU A 257 9.90 -5.42 26.15
CA LEU A 257 9.55 -6.77 25.74
C LEU A 257 10.48 -7.79 26.43
N PRO A 258 10.01 -9.01 26.70
CA PRO A 258 10.87 -10.06 27.22
C PRO A 258 11.96 -10.41 26.21
N ARG A 259 13.13 -10.82 26.74
CA ARG A 259 14.19 -11.35 25.90
C ARG A 259 13.78 -12.73 25.38
N VAL A 260 13.92 -12.94 24.06
CA VAL A 260 13.74 -14.22 23.40
C VAL A 260 14.99 -14.50 22.57
N ASP A 261 15.61 -15.65 22.81
CA ASP A 261 16.77 -16.11 22.04
C ASP A 261 16.34 -17.32 21.17
N VAL A 262 16.70 -17.30 19.91
CA VAL A 262 16.47 -18.42 18.98
C VAL A 262 17.79 -19.16 18.80
N HIS A 263 17.80 -20.45 19.15
CA HIS A 263 18.95 -21.33 18.97
C HIS A 263 18.65 -22.33 17.86
N TYR A 264 19.49 -22.33 16.85
CA TYR A 264 19.46 -23.36 15.81
C TYR A 264 20.41 -24.50 16.22
N THR A 265 19.86 -25.68 16.38
CA THR A 265 20.67 -26.90 16.59
C THR A 265 20.96 -27.54 15.24
N THR A 266 22.23 -27.86 14.98
CA THR A 266 22.68 -28.64 13.82
C THR A 266 22.72 -30.10 14.16
#